data_bbc0a47e9ab54f1c5d815ebaa06d6ed1
#
_entry.id   bbc0a47e9ab54f1c5d815ebaa06d6ed1
#
_cell.length_a   1.000
_cell.length_b   1.000
_cell.length_c   1.000
_cell.angle_alpha   90.00
_cell.angle_beta   90.00
_cell.angle_gamma   90.00
#
_symmetry.space_group_name_H-M   'P 1'
#
loop_
_entity.id
_entity.type
_entity.pdbx_description
1 polymer ?
#
loop_
_entity_poly.entity_id
_entity_poly.type
_entity_poly.pdbx_seq_one_letter_code
_entity_poly.pdbx_strand_id
1 'polypeptide(L)'
;MRKVVVVAAGLVLLAVSAFGQNVIKLGANWPLADVSGLECSRAAQLAVDEINKAGGVLGKQLQLIVVDDEGKGDKGVAAIEKLATVDKVDVLLGGIASGVAAAQVPTMKKYQIVTVATGAAASSVVEKALGPSPDSDWYFHLHPWDYNQGQSYLDGWDAIQKKYPDVKINRIFLAYEEGAFGKSSFVASKALFGSRYTFDGASFKSALQGGSDYSAVLEAAKDFKPDLFIWAGYAQDALPLLEQSKAMKFSPPIYLGAPPAWPVDMGKSPLAEDIMLYGMWAPSINAISPVSRKFYNAYMAAYGAPPTSYFGALSYSAVYIIADAIKRAGGTEKAGLIAALEATRYVSPLGETITFTPSAVIKHQGIKNQKILQWQNGTQEVIWPFEVQSKPLVYPLPAWK
;
A
#
# COMPACT_ATOMS: atom_id res chain seq x y z
N MET A 1 -66.02 -53.10 -25.16
CA MET A 1 -65.81 -51.75 -24.61
C MET A 1 -64.33 -51.58 -24.25
N ARG A 2 -63.57 -50.98 -25.15
CA ARG A 2 -62.09 -50.70 -24.91
C ARG A 2 -61.99 -49.31 -24.33
N LYS A 3 -61.42 -49.24 -23.10
CA LYS A 3 -61.08 -47.95 -22.45
C LYS A 3 -59.75 -47.43 -23.01
N VAL A 4 -59.83 -46.26 -23.68
CA VAL A 4 -58.66 -45.51 -24.12
C VAL A 4 -58.16 -44.70 -22.92
N VAL A 5 -56.93 -44.99 -22.50
CA VAL A 5 -56.20 -44.17 -21.48
C VAL A 5 -55.41 -43.16 -22.26
N VAL A 6 -55.74 -41.86 -22.11
CA VAL A 6 -54.96 -40.72 -22.63
C VAL A 6 -53.94 -40.38 -21.56
N VAL A 7 -52.65 -40.63 -21.85
CA VAL A 7 -51.52 -40.16 -21.03
C VAL A 7 -51.17 -38.76 -21.54
N ALA A 8 -51.49 -37.76 -20.74
CA ALA A 8 -50.99 -36.36 -20.94
C ALA A 8 -49.56 -36.27 -20.53
N ALA A 9 -48.65 -36.21 -21.50
CA ALA A 9 -47.23 -35.90 -21.25
C ALA A 9 -47.08 -34.40 -20.98
N GLY A 10 -46.95 -34.03 -19.70
CA GLY A 10 -46.60 -32.67 -19.31
C GLY A 10 -45.15 -32.37 -19.68
N LEU A 11 -44.91 -31.48 -20.65
CA LEU A 11 -43.62 -30.89 -20.93
C LEU A 11 -43.28 -29.94 -19.78
N VAL A 12 -42.41 -30.37 -18.86
CA VAL A 12 -41.72 -29.47 -17.95
C VAL A 12 -40.61 -28.76 -18.73
N LEU A 13 -40.86 -27.55 -19.21
CA LEU A 13 -39.84 -26.64 -19.69
C LEU A 13 -38.99 -26.23 -18.49
N LEU A 14 -37.89 -26.94 -18.30
CA LEU A 14 -36.76 -26.43 -17.51
C LEU A 14 -36.23 -25.17 -18.22
N ALA A 15 -36.64 -24.00 -17.75
CA ALA A 15 -35.97 -22.75 -18.06
C ALA A 15 -34.55 -22.86 -17.50
N VAL A 16 -33.63 -23.32 -18.34
CA VAL A 16 -32.19 -23.09 -18.10
C VAL A 16 -32.02 -21.58 -18.19
N SER A 17 -32.16 -20.91 -17.06
CA SER A 17 -31.72 -19.52 -16.92
C SER A 17 -30.27 -19.51 -17.35
N ALA A 18 -30.02 -18.93 -18.52
CA ALA A 18 -28.66 -18.55 -18.91
C ALA A 18 -28.18 -17.60 -17.84
N PHE A 19 -27.43 -18.11 -16.87
CA PHE A 19 -26.59 -17.34 -15.99
C PHE A 19 -25.45 -16.73 -16.83
N GLY A 20 -25.78 -15.82 -17.72
CA GLY A 20 -24.89 -14.85 -18.32
C GLY A 20 -24.38 -14.00 -17.17
N GLN A 21 -23.10 -14.11 -16.93
CA GLN A 21 -22.32 -13.65 -15.80
C GLN A 21 -22.83 -12.34 -15.19
N ASN A 22 -23.55 -12.46 -14.09
CA ASN A 22 -23.92 -11.34 -13.22
C ASN A 22 -22.77 -11.03 -12.26
N VAL A 23 -21.56 -10.83 -12.82
CA VAL A 23 -20.32 -10.67 -12.09
C VAL A 23 -19.63 -9.38 -12.54
N ILE A 24 -19.15 -8.60 -11.59
CA ILE A 24 -18.24 -7.46 -11.81
C ILE A 24 -16.83 -7.95 -11.53
N LYS A 25 -15.93 -7.83 -12.50
CA LYS A 25 -14.56 -8.34 -12.41
C LYS A 25 -13.59 -7.26 -11.97
N LEU A 26 -12.91 -7.49 -10.87
CA LEU A 26 -11.82 -6.67 -10.36
C LEU A 26 -10.50 -7.36 -10.69
N GLY A 27 -9.65 -6.72 -11.49
CA GLY A 27 -8.32 -7.22 -11.81
C GLY A 27 -7.26 -6.62 -10.90
N ALA A 28 -6.31 -7.43 -10.46
CA ALA A 28 -5.20 -6.96 -9.63
C ALA A 28 -3.90 -7.68 -9.98
N ASN A 29 -2.77 -7.02 -9.72
CA ASN A 29 -1.46 -7.66 -9.76
C ASN A 29 -0.60 -7.23 -8.58
N TRP A 30 0.06 -8.21 -7.97
CA TRP A 30 0.94 -8.04 -6.82
C TRP A 30 2.03 -9.12 -6.82
N PRO A 31 3.20 -8.86 -6.19
CA PRO A 31 4.23 -9.89 -5.97
C PRO A 31 3.81 -10.83 -4.84
N LEU A 32 3.19 -11.97 -5.16
CA LEU A 32 2.56 -12.86 -4.16
C LEU A 32 3.56 -13.60 -3.26
N ALA A 33 4.83 -13.68 -3.65
CA ALA A 33 5.89 -14.20 -2.80
C ALA A 33 6.37 -13.18 -1.74
N ASP A 34 6.07 -11.89 -1.92
CA ASP A 34 6.32 -10.83 -0.94
C ASP A 34 5.18 -10.77 0.08
N VAL A 35 5.52 -10.55 1.36
CA VAL A 35 4.53 -10.51 2.45
C VAL A 35 3.49 -9.41 2.22
N SER A 36 3.88 -8.26 1.68
CA SER A 36 2.98 -7.15 1.40
C SER A 36 2.05 -7.45 0.22
N GLY A 37 2.56 -8.12 -0.83
CA GLY A 37 1.76 -8.53 -1.99
C GLY A 37 0.73 -9.58 -1.64
N LEU A 38 1.12 -10.59 -0.87
CA LEU A 38 0.21 -11.60 -0.35
C LEU A 38 -0.88 -10.98 0.53
N GLU A 39 -0.51 -10.03 1.37
CA GLU A 39 -1.47 -9.32 2.21
C GLU A 39 -2.46 -8.48 1.41
N CYS A 40 -2.00 -7.75 0.37
CA CYS A 40 -2.87 -7.03 -0.53
C CYS A 40 -3.94 -7.95 -1.13
N SER A 41 -3.52 -9.10 -1.66
CA SER A 41 -4.41 -10.10 -2.24
C SER A 41 -5.44 -10.62 -1.24
N ARG A 42 -5.00 -11.00 -0.04
CA ARG A 42 -5.87 -11.48 1.05
C ARG A 42 -6.88 -10.41 1.49
N ALA A 43 -6.42 -9.19 1.72
CA ALA A 43 -7.28 -8.12 2.19
C ALA A 43 -8.30 -7.67 1.14
N ALA A 44 -7.92 -7.65 -0.15
CA ALA A 44 -8.85 -7.41 -1.24
C ALA A 44 -9.88 -8.53 -1.35
N GLN A 45 -9.47 -9.80 -1.25
CA GLN A 45 -10.39 -10.94 -1.26
C GLN A 45 -11.36 -10.90 -0.08
N LEU A 46 -10.88 -10.57 1.13
CA LEU A 46 -11.74 -10.39 2.31
C LEU A 46 -12.85 -9.36 2.06
N ALA A 47 -12.49 -8.20 1.47
CA ALA A 47 -13.48 -7.17 1.14
C ALA A 47 -14.49 -7.65 0.09
N VAL A 48 -14.03 -8.37 -0.94
CA VAL A 48 -14.92 -8.99 -1.94
C VAL A 48 -15.88 -9.97 -1.29
N ASP A 49 -15.39 -10.84 -0.41
CA ASP A 49 -16.22 -11.83 0.28
C ASP A 49 -17.27 -11.19 1.19
N GLU A 50 -16.91 -10.14 1.93
CA GLU A 50 -17.83 -9.38 2.77
C GLU A 50 -18.93 -8.70 1.93
N ILE A 51 -18.55 -8.06 0.83
CA ILE A 51 -19.50 -7.38 -0.08
C ILE A 51 -20.43 -8.40 -0.73
N ASN A 52 -19.91 -9.51 -1.20
CA ASN A 52 -20.68 -10.59 -1.82
C ASN A 52 -21.64 -11.23 -0.83
N LYS A 53 -21.21 -11.47 0.40
CA LYS A 53 -22.08 -11.94 1.49
C LYS A 53 -23.21 -10.98 1.83
N ALA A 54 -22.97 -9.68 1.63
CA ALA A 54 -24.00 -8.64 1.82
C ALA A 54 -24.95 -8.47 0.59
N GLY A 55 -24.83 -9.30 -0.45
CA GLY A 55 -25.68 -9.29 -1.65
C GLY A 55 -25.00 -8.72 -2.90
N GLY A 56 -23.70 -8.41 -2.83
CA GLY A 56 -22.91 -7.88 -3.95
C GLY A 56 -23.18 -6.41 -4.25
N VAL A 57 -22.90 -6.00 -5.48
CA VAL A 57 -23.08 -4.63 -5.97
C VAL A 57 -24.09 -4.62 -7.11
N LEU A 58 -25.18 -3.85 -7.00
CA LEU A 58 -26.26 -3.79 -7.99
C LEU A 58 -26.82 -5.19 -8.35
N GLY A 59 -26.90 -6.10 -7.35
CA GLY A 59 -27.35 -7.49 -7.54
C GLY A 59 -26.34 -8.40 -8.24
N LYS A 60 -25.10 -7.95 -8.46
CA LYS A 60 -24.01 -8.71 -9.07
C LYS A 60 -22.96 -9.06 -8.02
N GLN A 61 -22.34 -10.25 -8.16
CA GLN A 61 -21.20 -10.63 -7.33
C GLN A 61 -19.93 -9.94 -7.85
N LEU A 62 -19.01 -9.60 -6.94
CA LEU A 62 -17.65 -9.19 -7.29
C LEU A 62 -16.78 -10.45 -7.48
N GLN A 63 -15.93 -10.44 -8.47
CA GLN A 63 -14.89 -11.45 -8.68
C GLN A 63 -13.52 -10.78 -8.71
N LEU A 64 -12.64 -11.14 -7.78
CA LEU A 64 -11.25 -10.70 -7.79
C LEU A 64 -10.41 -11.68 -8.64
N ILE A 65 -9.67 -11.14 -9.60
CA ILE A 65 -8.72 -11.87 -10.43
C ILE A 65 -7.34 -11.31 -10.15
N VAL A 66 -6.51 -12.11 -9.47
CA VAL A 66 -5.14 -11.72 -9.09
C VAL A 66 -4.14 -12.39 -10.02
N VAL A 67 -3.17 -11.61 -10.50
CA VAL A 67 -2.02 -12.09 -11.27
C VAL A 67 -0.75 -11.80 -10.48
N ASP A 68 0.12 -12.78 -10.33
CA ASP A 68 1.43 -12.61 -9.70
C ASP A 68 2.38 -11.89 -10.66
N ASP A 69 2.86 -10.71 -10.29
CA ASP A 69 3.85 -9.96 -11.06
C ASP A 69 5.30 -10.27 -10.63
N GLU A 70 5.48 -11.13 -9.63
CA GLU A 70 6.78 -11.55 -9.11
C GLU A 70 7.71 -10.37 -8.73
N GLY A 71 7.19 -9.14 -8.61
CA GLY A 71 7.99 -7.92 -8.45
C GLY A 71 8.80 -7.54 -9.70
N LYS A 72 8.45 -8.05 -10.87
CA LYS A 72 9.18 -7.87 -12.15
C LYS A 72 8.36 -7.06 -13.15
N GLY A 73 9.01 -6.10 -13.81
CA GLY A 73 8.34 -5.21 -14.75
C GLY A 73 7.71 -5.91 -15.95
N ASP A 74 8.40 -6.87 -16.56
CA ASP A 74 7.89 -7.67 -17.68
C ASP A 74 6.67 -8.51 -17.31
N LYS A 75 6.69 -9.11 -16.12
CA LYS A 75 5.54 -9.85 -15.56
C LYS A 75 4.37 -8.92 -15.27
N GLY A 76 4.64 -7.76 -14.72
CA GLY A 76 3.62 -6.73 -14.48
C GLY A 76 2.95 -6.26 -15.79
N VAL A 77 3.72 -6.02 -16.85
CA VAL A 77 3.17 -5.70 -18.19
C VAL A 77 2.29 -6.82 -18.70
N ALA A 78 2.76 -8.08 -18.65
CA ALA A 78 1.98 -9.25 -19.07
C ALA A 78 0.71 -9.42 -18.23
N ALA A 79 0.74 -9.10 -16.94
CA ALA A 79 -0.43 -9.12 -16.06
C ALA A 79 -1.51 -8.13 -16.53
N ILE A 80 -1.15 -6.88 -16.82
CA ILE A 80 -2.09 -5.87 -17.33
C ILE A 80 -2.69 -6.30 -18.69
N GLU A 81 -1.84 -6.81 -19.62
CA GLU A 81 -2.32 -7.32 -20.92
C GLU A 81 -3.34 -8.45 -20.74
N LYS A 82 -3.06 -9.43 -19.86
CA LYS A 82 -3.97 -10.54 -19.57
C LYS A 82 -5.28 -10.06 -18.97
N LEU A 83 -5.21 -9.21 -17.94
CA LEU A 83 -6.40 -8.69 -17.26
C LEU A 83 -7.29 -7.90 -18.22
N ALA A 84 -6.69 -7.11 -19.14
CA ALA A 84 -7.40 -6.30 -20.10
C ALA A 84 -8.04 -7.13 -21.25
N THR A 85 -7.29 -8.09 -21.81
CA THR A 85 -7.66 -8.73 -23.08
C THR A 85 -8.29 -10.11 -22.92
N VAL A 86 -7.82 -10.90 -21.95
CA VAL A 86 -8.28 -12.27 -21.69
C VAL A 86 -9.38 -12.26 -20.63
N ASP A 87 -9.09 -11.71 -19.45
CA ASP A 87 -10.03 -11.71 -18.33
C ASP A 87 -11.12 -10.64 -18.50
N LYS A 88 -10.81 -9.56 -19.25
CA LYS A 88 -11.71 -8.44 -19.54
C LYS A 88 -12.31 -7.88 -18.26
N VAL A 89 -11.42 -7.43 -17.37
CA VAL A 89 -11.82 -6.87 -16.08
C VAL A 89 -12.47 -5.51 -16.23
N ASP A 90 -13.43 -5.21 -15.36
CA ASP A 90 -14.16 -3.94 -15.36
C ASP A 90 -13.33 -2.82 -14.72
N VAL A 91 -12.56 -3.15 -13.67
CA VAL A 91 -11.74 -2.20 -12.90
C VAL A 91 -10.42 -2.87 -12.52
N LEU A 92 -9.34 -2.10 -12.53
CA LEU A 92 -8.04 -2.52 -12.01
C LEU A 92 -7.80 -1.96 -10.60
N LEU A 93 -7.12 -2.73 -9.77
CA LEU A 93 -6.55 -2.27 -8.52
C LEU A 93 -5.17 -2.92 -8.33
N GLY A 94 -4.35 -2.36 -7.45
CA GLY A 94 -3.08 -2.99 -7.12
C GLY A 94 -1.87 -2.08 -7.25
N GLY A 95 -0.72 -2.71 -7.39
CA GLY A 95 0.59 -2.07 -7.42
C GLY A 95 1.24 -1.99 -6.03
N ILE A 96 2.53 -2.33 -5.96
CA ILE A 96 3.40 -2.13 -4.81
C ILE A 96 4.73 -1.54 -5.29
N ALA A 97 5.47 -2.28 -6.11
CA ALA A 97 6.79 -1.90 -6.55
C ALA A 97 6.74 -0.84 -7.65
N SER A 98 7.40 0.30 -7.41
CA SER A 98 7.41 1.43 -8.35
C SER A 98 8.05 1.08 -9.69
N GLY A 99 9.05 0.19 -9.73
CA GLY A 99 9.66 -0.30 -10.97
C GLY A 99 8.69 -1.09 -11.84
N VAL A 100 7.84 -1.91 -11.22
CA VAL A 100 6.78 -2.67 -11.91
C VAL A 100 5.73 -1.71 -12.46
N ALA A 101 5.24 -0.80 -11.62
CA ALA A 101 4.25 0.20 -12.02
C ALA A 101 4.75 1.09 -13.18
N ALA A 102 6.01 1.55 -13.13
CA ALA A 102 6.61 2.32 -14.21
C ALA A 102 6.63 1.57 -15.55
N ALA A 103 6.94 0.28 -15.52
CA ALA A 103 6.90 -0.57 -16.72
C ALA A 103 5.46 -0.76 -17.24
N GLN A 104 4.47 -0.78 -16.37
CA GLN A 104 3.06 -0.97 -16.72
C GLN A 104 2.39 0.26 -17.32
N VAL A 105 2.84 1.48 -17.00
CA VAL A 105 2.16 2.72 -17.42
C VAL A 105 1.85 2.78 -18.93
N PRO A 106 2.76 2.43 -19.86
CA PRO A 106 2.44 2.43 -21.30
C PRO A 106 1.27 1.53 -21.66
N THR A 107 1.22 0.31 -21.07
CA THR A 107 0.14 -0.65 -21.30
C THR A 107 -1.15 -0.19 -20.66
N MET A 108 -1.11 0.38 -19.47
CA MET A 108 -2.28 0.95 -18.79
C MET A 108 -2.85 2.12 -19.61
N LYS A 109 -2.02 3.00 -20.15
CA LYS A 109 -2.43 4.10 -21.07
C LYS A 109 -3.06 3.58 -22.35
N LYS A 110 -2.64 2.42 -22.87
CA LYS A 110 -3.24 1.78 -24.04
C LYS A 110 -4.68 1.35 -23.78
N TYR A 111 -4.95 0.75 -22.64
CA TYR A 111 -6.28 0.21 -22.32
C TYR A 111 -7.16 1.17 -21.53
N GLN A 112 -6.58 2.04 -20.73
CA GLN A 112 -7.27 3.04 -19.89
C GLN A 112 -8.44 2.47 -19.08
N ILE A 113 -8.28 1.27 -18.54
CA ILE A 113 -9.23 0.69 -17.57
C ILE A 113 -9.17 1.54 -16.31
N VAL A 114 -10.32 1.88 -15.73
CA VAL A 114 -10.35 2.64 -14.47
C VAL A 114 -9.56 1.88 -13.42
N THR A 115 -8.59 2.56 -12.81
CA THR A 115 -7.61 1.93 -11.90
C THR A 115 -7.61 2.65 -10.56
N VAL A 116 -7.67 1.88 -9.47
CA VAL A 116 -7.45 2.35 -8.10
C VAL A 116 -6.17 1.73 -7.58
N ALA A 117 -5.06 2.46 -7.69
CA ALA A 117 -3.73 1.98 -7.34
C ALA A 117 -3.47 2.12 -5.82
N THR A 118 -2.87 1.08 -5.24
CA THR A 118 -2.63 0.96 -3.79
C THR A 118 -1.17 1.11 -3.38
N GLY A 119 -0.26 1.33 -4.32
CA GLY A 119 1.17 1.47 -4.09
C GLY A 119 1.88 2.22 -5.21
N ALA A 120 3.21 2.06 -5.30
CA ALA A 120 4.06 2.69 -6.31
C ALA A 120 4.31 4.19 -6.08
N ALA A 121 5.10 4.53 -5.06
CA ALA A 121 5.32 5.91 -4.62
C ALA A 121 6.23 6.77 -5.52
N ALA A 122 6.96 6.20 -6.49
CA ALA A 122 7.96 6.93 -7.29
C ALA A 122 7.33 7.92 -8.27
N SER A 123 7.17 9.17 -7.86
CA SER A 123 6.57 10.24 -8.67
C SER A 123 7.38 10.52 -9.94
N SER A 124 8.71 10.52 -9.84
CA SER A 124 9.60 10.87 -10.96
C SER A 124 9.48 9.93 -12.17
N VAL A 125 9.01 8.71 -11.98
CA VAL A 125 8.85 7.71 -13.05
C VAL A 125 7.42 7.28 -13.28
N VAL A 126 6.60 7.10 -12.23
CA VAL A 126 5.22 6.63 -12.36
C VAL A 126 4.26 7.79 -12.60
N GLU A 127 4.19 8.75 -11.69
CA GLU A 127 3.28 9.89 -11.79
C GLU A 127 3.57 10.73 -13.03
N LYS A 128 4.86 11.00 -13.30
CA LYS A 128 5.29 11.73 -14.49
C LYS A 128 4.92 11.00 -15.78
N ALA A 129 5.04 9.67 -15.83
CA ALA A 129 4.70 8.88 -17.01
C ALA A 129 3.18 8.79 -17.24
N LEU A 130 2.37 8.81 -16.16
CA LEU A 130 0.92 8.91 -16.27
C LEU A 130 0.50 10.20 -16.96
N GLY A 131 1.16 11.31 -16.63
CA GLY A 131 0.87 12.64 -17.19
C GLY A 131 -0.34 13.31 -16.53
N PRO A 132 -0.56 14.60 -16.87
CA PRO A 132 -1.68 15.36 -16.32
C PRO A 132 -3.03 14.94 -16.91
N SER A 133 -4.12 15.47 -16.36
CA SER A 133 -5.46 15.40 -16.96
C SER A 133 -5.44 16.00 -18.37
N PRO A 134 -6.13 15.42 -19.40
CA PRO A 134 -7.03 14.24 -19.29
C PRO A 134 -6.35 12.88 -19.42
N ASP A 135 -5.03 12.81 -19.65
CA ASP A 135 -4.31 11.58 -19.98
C ASP A 135 -4.37 10.52 -18.88
N SER A 136 -4.57 10.93 -17.64
CA SER A 136 -4.60 10.08 -16.44
C SER A 136 -5.92 10.11 -15.66
N ASP A 137 -6.99 10.64 -16.20
CA ASP A 137 -8.29 10.76 -15.49
C ASP A 137 -8.90 9.40 -15.10
N TRP A 138 -8.45 8.31 -15.69
CA TRP A 138 -8.82 6.93 -15.36
C TRP A 138 -8.01 6.35 -14.20
N TYR A 139 -7.00 7.07 -13.67
CA TYR A 139 -6.06 6.58 -12.64
C TYR A 139 -6.27 7.30 -11.31
N PHE A 140 -6.63 6.55 -10.29
CA PHE A 140 -6.82 6.98 -8.91
C PHE A 140 -5.74 6.37 -8.03
N HIS A 141 -4.92 7.20 -7.37
CA HIS A 141 -3.78 6.76 -6.60
C HIS A 141 -4.03 6.90 -5.11
N LEU A 142 -4.21 5.79 -4.38
CA LEU A 142 -4.45 5.83 -2.94
C LEU A 142 -3.19 6.11 -2.12
N HIS A 143 -2.06 5.57 -2.54
CA HIS A 143 -0.79 5.67 -1.81
C HIS A 143 -0.15 7.06 -1.98
N PRO A 144 0.50 7.64 -0.95
CA PRO A 144 1.21 8.91 -1.11
C PRO A 144 2.41 8.78 -2.06
N TRP A 145 2.61 9.80 -2.90
CA TRP A 145 3.85 9.92 -3.67
C TRP A 145 5.04 10.22 -2.74
N ASP A 146 6.25 9.96 -3.21
CA ASP A 146 7.50 10.16 -2.46
C ASP A 146 7.68 11.58 -1.91
N TYR A 147 7.31 12.62 -2.66
CA TYR A 147 7.34 14.00 -2.18
C TYR A 147 6.27 14.27 -1.09
N ASN A 148 5.11 13.61 -1.16
CA ASN A 148 4.11 13.67 -0.09
C ASN A 148 4.62 12.97 1.17
N GLN A 149 5.29 11.81 1.00
CA GLN A 149 5.93 11.09 2.09
C GLN A 149 7.00 11.98 2.75
N GLY A 150 7.93 12.53 1.96
CA GLY A 150 8.98 13.42 2.44
C GLY A 150 8.42 14.62 3.20
N GLN A 151 7.34 15.24 2.71
CA GLN A 151 6.68 16.36 3.42
C GLN A 151 6.09 15.91 4.76
N SER A 152 5.39 14.76 4.79
CA SER A 152 4.86 14.20 6.05
C SER A 152 5.96 13.93 7.07
N TYR A 153 7.12 13.45 6.60
CA TYR A 153 8.26 13.20 7.47
C TYR A 153 8.81 14.48 8.06
N LEU A 154 8.95 15.52 7.23
CA LEU A 154 9.41 16.83 7.66
C LEU A 154 8.47 17.41 8.72
N ASP A 155 7.15 17.42 8.44
CA ASP A 155 6.14 17.92 9.36
C ASP A 155 6.12 17.15 10.69
N GLY A 156 6.27 15.82 10.62
CA GLY A 156 6.32 14.95 11.78
C GLY A 156 7.54 15.21 12.67
N TRP A 157 8.73 15.33 12.07
CA TRP A 157 9.96 15.62 12.84
C TRP A 157 9.97 17.02 13.39
N ASP A 158 9.41 18.02 12.69
CA ASP A 158 9.25 19.38 13.23
C ASP A 158 8.35 19.36 14.48
N ALA A 159 7.22 18.67 14.40
CA ALA A 159 6.30 18.53 15.51
C ALA A 159 6.90 17.76 16.69
N ILE A 160 7.65 16.67 16.41
CA ILE A 160 8.33 15.86 17.43
C ILE A 160 9.42 16.68 18.14
N GLN A 161 10.29 17.37 17.40
CA GLN A 161 11.35 18.20 17.99
C GLN A 161 10.79 19.35 18.83
N LYS A 162 9.62 19.88 18.44
CA LYS A 162 8.92 20.91 19.23
C LYS A 162 8.36 20.34 20.54
N LYS A 163 7.81 19.13 20.51
CA LYS A 163 7.20 18.47 21.69
C LYS A 163 8.25 17.85 22.62
N TYR A 164 9.33 17.34 22.05
CA TYR A 164 10.42 16.66 22.75
C TYR A 164 11.74 17.41 22.50
N PRO A 165 12.09 18.45 23.32
CA PRO A 165 13.24 19.32 23.06
C PRO A 165 14.60 18.63 23.09
N ASP A 166 14.68 17.44 23.68
CA ASP A 166 15.92 16.61 23.69
C ASP A 166 16.18 15.93 22.35
N VAL A 167 15.15 15.78 21.51
CA VAL A 167 15.30 15.24 20.15
C VAL A 167 15.94 16.31 19.28
N LYS A 168 17.17 16.07 18.84
CA LYS A 168 17.93 16.95 17.96
C LYS A 168 18.28 16.24 16.67
N ILE A 169 17.78 16.76 15.55
CA ILE A 169 18.10 16.26 14.21
C ILE A 169 18.81 17.36 13.45
N ASN A 170 20.07 17.14 13.09
CA ASN A 170 20.87 18.01 12.25
C ASN A 170 21.41 17.28 11.03
N ARG A 171 21.61 15.96 11.15
CA ARG A 171 22.21 15.09 10.15
C ARG A 171 21.28 13.93 9.82
N ILE A 172 20.87 13.83 8.56
CA ILE A 172 19.98 12.78 8.07
C ILE A 172 20.71 11.97 7.00
N PHE A 173 20.72 10.64 7.16
CA PHE A 173 21.26 9.74 6.15
C PHE A 173 20.13 8.84 5.63
N LEU A 174 19.95 8.82 4.31
CA LEU A 174 18.95 7.95 3.64
C LEU A 174 19.67 6.80 2.92
N ALA A 175 19.57 5.60 3.47
CA ALA A 175 19.88 4.38 2.75
C ALA A 175 18.67 4.03 1.86
N TYR A 176 18.87 3.82 0.55
CA TYR A 176 17.78 3.62 -0.39
C TYR A 176 18.07 2.49 -1.38
N GLU A 177 17.03 1.71 -1.71
CA GLU A 177 17.15 0.68 -2.71
C GLU A 177 17.50 1.27 -4.09
N GLU A 178 18.31 0.56 -4.88
CA GLU A 178 18.88 1.09 -6.14
C GLU A 178 17.89 1.19 -7.32
N GLY A 179 16.64 0.71 -7.16
CA GLY A 179 15.61 0.77 -8.18
C GLY A 179 14.84 2.10 -8.20
N ALA A 180 13.66 2.07 -8.81
CA ALA A 180 12.85 3.25 -9.06
C ALA A 180 12.33 3.91 -7.77
N PHE A 181 11.90 3.11 -6.80
CA PHE A 181 11.36 3.62 -5.53
C PHE A 181 12.43 4.37 -4.73
N GLY A 182 13.56 3.72 -4.45
CA GLY A 182 14.60 4.31 -3.60
C GLY A 182 15.24 5.53 -4.24
N LYS A 183 15.56 5.49 -5.53
CA LYS A 183 16.12 6.65 -6.26
C LYS A 183 15.17 7.84 -6.26
N SER A 184 13.88 7.62 -6.50
CA SER A 184 12.87 8.69 -6.48
C SER A 184 12.72 9.27 -5.06
N SER A 185 12.66 8.40 -4.04
CA SER A 185 12.61 8.79 -2.63
C SER A 185 13.83 9.60 -2.21
N PHE A 186 15.05 9.21 -2.66
CA PHE A 186 16.25 9.97 -2.36
C PHE A 186 16.22 11.37 -2.98
N VAL A 187 15.83 11.48 -4.24
CA VAL A 187 15.73 12.78 -4.95
C VAL A 187 14.72 13.69 -4.25
N ALA A 188 13.53 13.18 -3.95
CA ALA A 188 12.49 13.93 -3.27
C ALA A 188 12.93 14.35 -1.84
N SER A 189 13.51 13.42 -1.08
CA SER A 189 14.01 13.70 0.28
C SER A 189 15.14 14.72 0.26
N LYS A 190 16.08 14.64 -0.68
CA LYS A 190 17.17 15.60 -0.83
C LYS A 190 16.67 17.01 -1.12
N ALA A 191 15.64 17.14 -1.96
CA ALA A 191 15.02 18.43 -2.25
C ALA A 191 14.33 19.04 -1.03
N LEU A 192 13.71 18.22 -0.18
CA LEU A 192 12.97 18.68 1.00
C LEU A 192 13.89 18.91 2.22
N PHE A 193 14.75 17.95 2.54
CA PHE A 193 15.60 18.00 3.73
C PHE A 193 16.90 18.77 3.54
N GLY A 194 17.46 18.75 2.32
CA GLY A 194 18.82 19.29 2.08
C GLY A 194 18.96 20.78 2.29
N SER A 195 17.88 21.56 2.33
CA SER A 195 17.91 22.98 2.68
C SER A 195 17.92 23.27 4.19
N ARG A 196 17.61 22.25 5.02
CA ARG A 196 17.42 22.40 6.47
C ARG A 196 18.39 21.54 7.29
N TYR A 197 18.81 20.42 6.75
CA TYR A 197 19.63 19.43 7.42
C TYR A 197 20.87 19.12 6.59
N THR A 198 21.94 18.70 7.24
CA THR A 198 23.02 18.01 6.53
C THR A 198 22.48 16.67 6.07
N PHE A 199 22.25 16.52 4.77
CA PHE A 199 21.60 15.36 4.18
C PHE A 199 22.53 14.65 3.20
N ASP A 200 22.66 13.33 3.36
CA ASP A 200 23.36 12.45 2.43
C ASP A 200 22.70 11.09 2.39
N GLY A 201 23.18 10.21 1.51
CA GLY A 201 22.65 8.86 1.39
C GLY A 201 23.43 8.00 0.41
N ALA A 202 23.19 6.69 0.50
CA ALA A 202 23.78 5.71 -0.40
C ALA A 202 22.76 4.64 -0.78
N SER A 203 22.94 4.06 -1.97
CA SER A 203 22.07 2.99 -2.45
C SER A 203 22.55 1.61 -2.01
N PHE A 204 21.62 0.68 -1.96
CA PHE A 204 21.86 -0.75 -1.75
C PHE A 204 20.99 -1.58 -2.68
N LYS A 205 21.38 -2.83 -2.88
CA LYS A 205 20.56 -3.80 -3.61
C LYS A 205 19.59 -4.48 -2.63
N SER A 206 18.28 -4.29 -2.83
CA SER A 206 17.26 -4.88 -1.97
C SER A 206 17.16 -6.41 -2.13
N ALA A 207 16.69 -7.08 -1.08
CA ALA A 207 16.36 -8.51 -1.10
C ALA A 207 15.33 -8.86 -2.18
N LEU A 208 14.37 -7.99 -2.47
CA LEU A 208 13.44 -8.16 -3.59
C LEU A 208 14.16 -8.26 -4.96
N GLN A 209 15.34 -7.67 -5.06
CA GLN A 209 16.20 -7.68 -6.24
C GLN A 209 17.36 -8.70 -6.12
N GLY A 210 17.32 -9.56 -5.09
CA GLY A 210 18.35 -10.56 -4.82
C GLY A 210 19.59 -10.02 -4.09
N GLY A 211 19.47 -8.88 -3.41
CA GLY A 211 20.48 -8.38 -2.48
C GLY A 211 20.41 -9.08 -1.12
N SER A 212 21.50 -9.09 -0.36
CA SER A 212 21.54 -9.64 1.00
C SER A 212 22.64 -9.04 1.86
N ASP A 213 23.46 -8.17 1.30
CA ASP A 213 24.58 -7.52 1.98
C ASP A 213 24.35 -6.00 1.98
N TYR A 214 24.25 -5.44 3.18
CA TYR A 214 24.03 -4.01 3.42
C TYR A 214 25.26 -3.34 4.05
N SER A 215 26.39 -4.06 4.18
CA SER A 215 27.58 -3.58 4.90
C SER A 215 28.10 -2.24 4.36
N ALA A 216 28.21 -2.12 3.03
CA ALA A 216 28.73 -0.90 2.41
C ALA A 216 27.88 0.35 2.71
N VAL A 217 26.56 0.24 2.64
CA VAL A 217 25.66 1.38 2.94
C VAL A 217 25.60 1.66 4.44
N LEU A 218 25.74 0.66 5.29
CA LEU A 218 25.81 0.82 6.75
C LEU A 218 27.14 1.46 7.18
N GLU A 219 28.28 1.12 6.55
CA GLU A 219 29.56 1.80 6.78
C GLU A 219 29.49 3.28 6.38
N ALA A 220 28.96 3.58 5.19
CA ALA A 220 28.75 4.95 4.76
C ALA A 220 27.87 5.75 5.75
N ALA A 221 26.79 5.14 6.23
CA ALA A 221 25.95 5.76 7.26
C ALA A 221 26.68 5.96 8.58
N LYS A 222 27.50 4.99 9.02
CA LYS A 222 28.28 5.05 10.25
C LYS A 222 29.34 6.16 10.20
N ASP A 223 30.02 6.32 9.07
CA ASP A 223 31.01 7.38 8.84
C ASP A 223 30.34 8.77 8.80
N PHE A 224 29.14 8.84 8.24
CA PHE A 224 28.34 10.06 8.20
C PHE A 224 27.84 10.48 9.59
N LYS A 225 27.66 9.56 10.54
CA LYS A 225 27.15 9.80 11.92
C LYS A 225 25.81 10.55 11.92
N PRO A 226 24.73 9.95 11.41
CA PRO A 226 23.43 10.59 11.38
C PRO A 226 22.78 10.67 12.76
N ASP A 227 22.00 11.72 13.00
CA ASP A 227 21.03 11.77 14.10
C ASP A 227 19.78 10.96 13.75
N LEU A 228 19.39 11.00 12.47
CA LEU A 228 18.29 10.24 11.89
C LEU A 228 18.81 9.41 10.70
N PHE A 229 18.77 8.10 10.87
CA PHE A 229 18.99 7.14 9.78
C PHE A 229 17.65 6.67 9.24
N ILE A 230 17.45 6.80 7.92
CA ILE A 230 16.24 6.38 7.21
C ILE A 230 16.62 5.26 6.25
N TRP A 231 15.82 4.20 6.26
CA TRP A 231 15.95 3.08 5.34
C TRP A 231 14.75 3.00 4.39
N ALA A 232 14.97 3.21 3.10
CA ALA A 232 13.97 3.09 2.05
C ALA A 232 14.22 1.81 1.23
N GLY A 233 13.62 0.71 1.66
CA GLY A 233 13.72 -0.62 1.06
C GLY A 233 12.40 -1.38 1.19
N TYR A 234 12.44 -2.71 0.99
CA TYR A 234 11.26 -3.56 1.02
C TYR A 234 11.18 -4.38 2.32
N ALA A 235 10.02 -4.98 2.59
CA ALA A 235 9.79 -5.72 3.83
C ALA A 235 10.81 -6.83 4.11
N GLN A 236 11.31 -7.48 3.06
CA GLN A 236 12.31 -8.54 3.13
C GLN A 236 13.69 -8.04 3.59
N ASP A 237 13.98 -6.75 3.47
CA ASP A 237 15.25 -6.15 3.91
C ASP A 237 15.29 -5.94 5.43
N ALA A 238 14.15 -5.86 6.10
CA ALA A 238 14.03 -5.31 7.45
C ALA A 238 14.89 -6.04 8.51
N LEU A 239 14.64 -7.33 8.74
CA LEU A 239 15.39 -8.08 9.76
C LEU A 239 16.85 -8.28 9.40
N PRO A 240 17.23 -8.69 8.16
CA PRO A 240 18.64 -8.80 7.76
C PRO A 240 19.42 -7.49 7.91
N LEU A 241 18.78 -6.36 7.65
CA LEU A 241 19.38 -5.05 7.88
C LEU A 241 19.68 -4.79 9.36
N LEU A 242 18.71 -5.08 10.26
CA LEU A 242 18.89 -4.89 11.70
C LEU A 242 19.98 -5.83 12.26
N GLU A 243 20.01 -7.08 11.78
CA GLU A 243 21.05 -8.04 12.15
C GLU A 243 22.46 -7.55 11.76
N GLN A 244 22.61 -7.05 10.53
CA GLN A 244 23.89 -6.49 10.08
C GLN A 244 24.22 -5.19 10.81
N SER A 245 23.26 -4.31 11.07
CA SER A 245 23.47 -3.10 11.87
C SER A 245 23.98 -3.43 13.27
N LYS A 246 23.39 -4.43 13.94
CA LYS A 246 23.87 -4.91 15.25
C LYS A 246 25.30 -5.46 15.16
N ALA A 247 25.59 -6.33 14.19
CA ALA A 247 26.91 -6.90 13.97
C ALA A 247 27.99 -5.82 13.76
N MET A 248 27.65 -4.75 13.04
CA MET A 248 28.52 -3.60 12.77
C MET A 248 28.52 -2.55 13.89
N LYS A 249 27.74 -2.75 14.95
CA LYS A 249 27.57 -1.78 16.06
C LYS A 249 27.11 -0.40 15.54
N PHE A 250 26.22 -0.38 14.55
CA PHE A 250 25.61 0.83 14.03
C PHE A 250 24.26 1.07 14.71
N SER A 251 24.21 2.04 15.63
CA SER A 251 23.03 2.41 16.41
C SER A 251 22.89 3.93 16.45
N PRO A 252 22.29 4.54 15.42
CA PRO A 252 22.03 5.98 15.41
C PRO A 252 20.95 6.32 16.44
N PRO A 253 20.85 7.58 16.93
CA PRO A 253 19.84 8.01 17.88
C PRO A 253 18.40 7.73 17.42
N ILE A 254 18.14 7.80 16.10
CA ILE A 254 16.87 7.43 15.48
C ILE A 254 17.15 6.50 14.31
N TYR A 255 16.61 5.28 14.39
CA TYR A 255 16.65 4.29 13.33
C TYR A 255 15.25 4.09 12.78
N LEU A 256 15.05 4.39 11.52
CA LEU A 256 13.70 4.48 10.94
C LEU A 256 13.62 3.78 9.59
N GLY A 257 12.64 2.88 9.45
CA GLY A 257 12.25 2.32 8.17
C GLY A 257 11.27 3.22 7.43
N ALA A 258 11.51 3.42 6.14
CA ALA A 258 10.56 4.08 5.26
C ALA A 258 9.74 3.06 4.46
N PRO A 259 8.57 3.43 3.92
CA PRO A 259 7.78 2.54 3.08
C PRO A 259 8.56 1.99 1.90
N PRO A 260 8.17 0.80 1.36
CA PRO A 260 7.04 -0.03 1.78
C PRO A 260 7.24 -0.65 3.15
N ALA A 261 6.14 -0.71 3.89
CA ALA A 261 6.06 -0.97 5.32
C ALA A 261 6.87 -2.18 5.79
N TRP A 262 7.61 -1.98 6.86
CA TRP A 262 8.18 -3.08 7.61
C TRP A 262 7.05 -3.84 8.32
N PRO A 263 7.04 -5.19 8.26
CA PRO A 263 5.90 -5.98 8.70
C PRO A 263 5.68 -5.91 10.21
N VAL A 264 4.42 -5.91 10.62
CA VAL A 264 4.01 -5.85 12.05
C VAL A 264 4.66 -6.96 12.87
N ASP A 265 4.78 -8.15 12.30
CA ASP A 265 5.35 -9.32 13.00
C ASP A 265 6.86 -9.23 13.23
N MET A 266 7.54 -8.25 12.63
CA MET A 266 8.91 -7.90 12.99
C MET A 266 9.05 -7.56 14.47
N GLY A 267 7.98 -7.08 15.12
CA GLY A 267 7.92 -6.85 16.56
C GLY A 267 8.13 -8.11 17.43
N LYS A 268 8.08 -9.31 16.85
CA LYS A 268 8.48 -10.54 17.54
C LYS A 268 9.99 -10.65 17.73
N SER A 269 10.76 -9.91 16.95
CA SER A 269 12.22 -9.85 17.08
C SER A 269 12.62 -8.80 18.11
N PRO A 270 13.50 -9.13 19.07
CA PRO A 270 14.04 -8.14 19.99
C PRO A 270 14.86 -7.04 19.32
N LEU A 271 15.24 -7.24 18.04
CA LEU A 271 15.93 -6.22 17.25
C LEU A 271 15.00 -5.09 16.82
N ALA A 272 13.69 -5.29 16.82
CA ALA A 272 12.72 -4.27 16.43
C ALA A 272 12.37 -3.30 17.56
N GLU A 273 12.69 -3.62 18.83
CA GLU A 273 12.34 -2.75 19.96
C GLU A 273 12.92 -1.36 19.77
N ASP A 274 12.09 -0.35 19.96
CA ASP A 274 12.37 1.07 19.78
C ASP A 274 12.71 1.52 18.33
N ILE A 275 12.79 0.59 17.36
CA ILE A 275 12.93 0.93 15.95
C ILE A 275 11.67 1.63 15.47
N MET A 276 11.84 2.66 14.66
CA MET A 276 10.77 3.47 14.11
C MET A 276 10.46 3.10 12.65
N LEU A 277 9.28 3.45 12.20
CA LEU A 277 8.91 3.36 10.79
C LEU A 277 7.92 4.45 10.41
N TYR A 278 7.91 4.78 9.13
CA TYR A 278 6.79 5.51 8.54
C TYR A 278 5.73 4.52 8.07
N GLY A 279 4.48 4.84 8.32
CA GLY A 279 3.37 3.99 7.89
C GLY A 279 2.05 4.75 7.85
N MET A 280 1.03 4.10 7.34
CA MET A 280 -0.32 4.67 7.30
C MET A 280 -1.27 4.00 8.30
N TRP A 281 -0.93 2.80 8.73
CA TRP A 281 -1.72 2.01 9.68
C TRP A 281 -0.81 1.25 10.65
N ALA A 282 -1.34 1.05 11.85
CA ALA A 282 -0.75 0.19 12.88
C ALA A 282 -1.86 -0.47 13.71
N PRO A 283 -1.62 -1.63 14.33
CA PRO A 283 -2.60 -2.29 15.20
C PRO A 283 -3.13 -1.42 16.33
N SER A 284 -2.32 -0.49 16.84
CA SER A 284 -2.72 0.46 17.88
C SER A 284 -3.88 1.37 17.49
N ILE A 285 -4.07 1.63 16.17
CA ILE A 285 -5.22 2.40 15.63
C ILE A 285 -6.56 1.72 15.95
N ASN A 286 -6.58 0.40 16.16
CA ASN A 286 -7.81 -0.34 16.52
C ASN A 286 -8.44 0.16 17.82
N ALA A 287 -7.68 0.77 18.72
CA ALA A 287 -8.20 1.32 19.98
C ALA A 287 -9.15 2.51 19.73
N ILE A 288 -8.86 3.31 18.71
CA ILE A 288 -9.55 4.59 18.43
C ILE A 288 -10.45 4.53 17.19
N SER A 289 -10.24 3.60 16.26
CA SER A 289 -11.00 3.46 15.02
C SER A 289 -11.84 2.18 15.01
N PRO A 290 -13.18 2.26 15.10
CA PRO A 290 -14.06 1.11 14.92
C PRO A 290 -13.91 0.42 13.56
N VAL A 291 -13.63 1.18 12.50
CA VAL A 291 -13.45 0.65 11.14
C VAL A 291 -12.14 -0.15 11.07
N SER A 292 -11.06 0.37 11.66
CA SER A 292 -9.79 -0.37 11.77
C SER A 292 -9.96 -1.67 12.54
N ARG A 293 -10.63 -1.62 13.68
CA ARG A 293 -10.90 -2.80 14.51
C ARG A 293 -11.73 -3.85 13.78
N LYS A 294 -12.76 -3.41 13.03
CA LYS A 294 -13.58 -4.32 12.20
C LYS A 294 -12.71 -5.04 11.16
N PHE A 295 -11.90 -4.30 10.40
CA PHE A 295 -10.97 -4.85 9.41
C PHE A 295 -10.00 -5.85 10.06
N TYR A 296 -9.34 -5.45 11.14
CA TYR A 296 -8.37 -6.29 11.86
C TYR A 296 -9.00 -7.60 12.31
N ASN A 297 -10.17 -7.55 12.98
CA ASN A 297 -10.85 -8.74 13.48
C ASN A 297 -11.33 -9.65 12.33
N ALA A 298 -11.83 -9.08 11.25
CA ALA A 298 -12.26 -9.85 10.09
C ALA A 298 -11.07 -10.54 9.41
N TYR A 299 -9.94 -9.85 9.28
CA TYR A 299 -8.71 -10.41 8.72
C TYR A 299 -8.16 -11.55 9.59
N MET A 300 -8.10 -11.34 10.92
CA MET A 300 -7.73 -12.38 11.89
C MET A 300 -8.62 -13.61 11.78
N ALA A 301 -9.94 -13.42 11.68
CA ALA A 301 -10.89 -14.52 11.57
C ALA A 301 -10.74 -15.30 10.27
N ALA A 302 -10.42 -14.61 9.15
CA ALA A 302 -10.27 -15.23 7.85
C ALA A 302 -8.94 -15.98 7.67
N TYR A 303 -7.84 -15.44 8.23
CA TYR A 303 -6.49 -15.92 7.92
C TYR A 303 -5.69 -16.44 9.12
N GLY A 304 -6.23 -16.36 10.34
CA GLY A 304 -5.57 -16.85 11.58
C GLY A 304 -4.33 -16.04 11.98
N ALA A 305 -4.07 -14.90 11.34
CA ALA A 305 -2.94 -14.01 11.59
C ALA A 305 -3.36 -12.55 11.43
N PRO A 306 -2.71 -11.59 12.12
CA PRO A 306 -3.02 -10.17 11.96
C PRO A 306 -2.58 -9.66 10.57
N PRO A 307 -3.18 -8.55 10.09
CA PRO A 307 -2.62 -7.81 8.96
C PRO A 307 -1.18 -7.41 9.27
N THR A 308 -0.28 -7.51 8.28
CA THR A 308 1.16 -7.30 8.47
C THR A 308 1.59 -5.88 8.17
N SER A 309 0.78 -5.10 7.44
CA SER A 309 1.13 -3.74 7.02
C SER A 309 -0.10 -2.88 6.70
N TYR A 310 0.14 -1.62 6.34
CA TYR A 310 -0.90 -0.73 5.84
C TYR A 310 -1.39 -1.11 4.43
N PHE A 311 -0.63 -1.89 3.67
CA PHE A 311 -1.03 -2.30 2.31
C PHE A 311 -2.30 -3.14 2.30
N GLY A 312 -2.49 -3.99 3.31
CA GLY A 312 -3.75 -4.72 3.49
C GLY A 312 -4.93 -3.78 3.70
N ALA A 313 -4.78 -2.80 4.60
CA ALA A 313 -5.81 -1.80 4.85
C ALA A 313 -6.14 -0.96 3.61
N LEU A 314 -5.13 -0.61 2.78
CA LEU A 314 -5.31 0.09 1.50
C LEU A 314 -6.07 -0.77 0.49
N SER A 315 -5.67 -2.02 0.30
CA SER A 315 -6.28 -2.92 -0.69
C SER A 315 -7.72 -3.26 -0.31
N TYR A 316 -7.99 -3.49 0.98
CA TYR A 316 -9.34 -3.62 1.51
C TYR A 316 -10.18 -2.36 1.20
N SER A 317 -9.64 -1.17 1.47
CA SER A 317 -10.30 0.11 1.21
C SER A 317 -10.57 0.31 -0.28
N ALA A 318 -9.62 -0.04 -1.16
CA ALA A 318 -9.76 0.09 -2.61
C ALA A 318 -10.99 -0.68 -3.12
N VAL A 319 -11.19 -1.91 -2.66
CA VAL A 319 -12.36 -2.72 -3.06
C VAL A 319 -13.67 -2.08 -2.60
N TYR A 320 -13.74 -1.58 -1.36
CA TYR A 320 -14.94 -0.89 -0.86
C TYR A 320 -15.21 0.42 -1.60
N ILE A 321 -14.17 1.20 -1.89
CA ILE A 321 -14.27 2.45 -2.67
C ILE A 321 -14.79 2.15 -4.08
N ILE A 322 -14.24 1.13 -4.75
CA ILE A 322 -14.70 0.70 -6.09
C ILE A 322 -16.16 0.24 -6.03
N ALA A 323 -16.51 -0.60 -5.07
CA ALA A 323 -17.87 -1.13 -4.93
C ALA A 323 -18.90 -0.02 -4.69
N ASP A 324 -18.58 0.95 -3.81
CA ASP A 324 -19.43 2.11 -3.56
C ASP A 324 -19.56 3.02 -4.79
N ALA A 325 -18.45 3.27 -5.49
CA ALA A 325 -18.45 4.06 -6.72
C ALA A 325 -19.30 3.39 -7.83
N ILE A 326 -19.17 2.09 -8.04
CA ILE A 326 -20.00 1.34 -8.99
C ILE A 326 -21.49 1.44 -8.62
N LYS A 327 -21.82 1.33 -7.33
CA LYS A 327 -23.20 1.48 -6.85
C LYS A 327 -23.75 2.88 -7.12
N ARG A 328 -22.96 3.94 -6.87
CA ARG A 328 -23.36 5.33 -7.14
C ARG A 328 -23.46 5.66 -8.64
N ALA A 329 -22.56 5.08 -9.44
CA ALA A 329 -22.58 5.21 -10.91
C ALA A 329 -23.70 4.42 -11.59
N GLY A 330 -24.29 3.43 -10.90
CA GLY A 330 -25.28 2.51 -11.50
C GLY A 330 -24.65 1.45 -12.42
N GLY A 331 -23.31 1.30 -12.44
CA GLY A 331 -22.60 0.34 -13.28
C GLY A 331 -21.12 0.62 -13.37
N THR A 332 -20.45 -0.05 -14.33
CA THR A 332 -19.00 0.03 -14.56
C THR A 332 -18.62 0.87 -15.78
N GLU A 333 -19.58 1.61 -16.36
CA GLU A 333 -19.31 2.51 -17.47
C GLU A 333 -18.28 3.58 -17.05
N LYS A 334 -17.24 3.75 -17.88
CA LYS A 334 -16.02 4.49 -17.54
C LYS A 334 -16.28 5.90 -17.03
N ALA A 335 -17.04 6.71 -17.75
CA ALA A 335 -17.24 8.11 -17.40
C ALA A 335 -18.04 8.26 -16.09
N GLY A 336 -19.10 7.47 -15.93
CA GLY A 336 -19.90 7.43 -14.71
C GLY A 336 -19.12 6.95 -13.50
N LEU A 337 -18.26 5.93 -13.69
CA LEU A 337 -17.40 5.39 -12.63
C LEU A 337 -16.33 6.40 -12.21
N ILE A 338 -15.69 7.10 -13.15
CA ILE A 338 -14.73 8.16 -12.84
C ILE A 338 -15.39 9.25 -12.01
N ALA A 339 -16.54 9.77 -12.45
CA ALA A 339 -17.27 10.81 -11.71
C ALA A 339 -17.69 10.35 -10.30
N ALA A 340 -18.08 9.08 -10.17
CA ALA A 340 -18.41 8.49 -8.86
C ALA A 340 -17.16 8.35 -7.97
N LEU A 341 -16.01 7.95 -8.50
CA LEU A 341 -14.75 7.87 -7.76
C LEU A 341 -14.26 9.25 -7.32
N GLU A 342 -14.39 10.29 -8.15
CA GLU A 342 -14.08 11.68 -7.79
C GLU A 342 -14.87 12.16 -6.57
N ALA A 343 -16.11 11.72 -6.43
CA ALA A 343 -16.98 12.04 -5.30
C ALA A 343 -16.77 11.14 -4.07
N THR A 344 -15.69 10.34 -4.03
CA THR A 344 -15.40 9.44 -2.92
C THR A 344 -15.19 10.19 -1.62
N ARG A 345 -15.84 9.69 -0.54
CA ARG A 345 -15.62 10.05 0.83
C ARG A 345 -15.73 8.78 1.69
N TYR A 346 -14.63 8.08 1.88
CA TYR A 346 -14.58 6.77 2.52
C TYR A 346 -13.81 6.80 3.84
N VAL A 347 -14.46 6.43 4.94
CA VAL A 347 -13.79 6.25 6.24
C VAL A 347 -13.05 4.92 6.23
N SER A 348 -11.73 4.99 6.23
CA SER A 348 -10.86 3.83 6.02
C SER A 348 -10.39 3.18 7.31
N PRO A 349 -9.94 1.92 7.26
CA PRO A 349 -9.24 1.28 8.37
C PRO A 349 -7.95 2.00 8.81
N LEU A 350 -7.42 2.89 7.97
CA LEU A 350 -6.22 3.68 8.29
C LEU A 350 -6.47 4.75 9.37
N GLY A 351 -7.73 4.90 9.82
CA GLY A 351 -8.13 5.91 10.79
C GLY A 351 -8.36 7.30 10.18
N GLU A 352 -8.51 7.37 8.87
CA GLU A 352 -8.73 8.62 8.14
C GLU A 352 -9.79 8.47 7.04
N THR A 353 -10.32 9.61 6.59
CA THR A 353 -11.27 9.64 5.47
C THR A 353 -10.52 9.85 4.17
N ILE A 354 -10.68 8.90 3.22
CA ILE A 354 -10.11 8.99 1.89
C ILE A 354 -11.03 9.81 0.99
N THR A 355 -10.44 10.81 0.34
CA THR A 355 -11.02 11.60 -0.76
C THR A 355 -9.97 11.73 -1.85
N PHE A 356 -10.37 11.95 -3.09
CA PHE A 356 -9.43 12.21 -4.17
C PHE A 356 -9.30 13.71 -4.44
N THR A 357 -8.06 14.20 -4.48
CA THR A 357 -7.72 15.60 -4.75
C THR A 357 -6.49 15.65 -5.66
N PRO A 358 -6.25 16.75 -6.40
CA PRO A 358 -5.09 16.83 -7.26
C PRO A 358 -3.77 16.65 -6.50
N SER A 359 -2.83 15.98 -7.15
CA SER A 359 -1.40 15.93 -6.78
C SER A 359 -0.60 16.95 -7.60
N ALA A 360 0.72 16.78 -7.70
CA ALA A 360 1.54 17.64 -8.55
C ALA A 360 1.27 17.44 -10.06
N VAL A 361 0.87 16.24 -10.48
CA VAL A 361 0.67 15.87 -11.88
C VAL A 361 -0.71 15.30 -12.14
N ILE A 362 -1.14 14.28 -11.38
CA ILE A 362 -2.42 13.61 -11.61
C ILE A 362 -3.57 14.29 -10.84
N LYS A 363 -4.79 14.13 -11.35
CA LYS A 363 -6.00 14.71 -10.76
C LYS A 363 -6.47 13.99 -9.50
N HIS A 364 -6.20 12.69 -9.35
CA HIS A 364 -6.84 11.84 -8.37
C HIS A 364 -5.84 11.20 -7.39
N GLN A 365 -5.35 12.01 -6.45
CA GLN A 365 -4.52 11.56 -5.32
C GLN A 365 -5.38 11.38 -4.08
N GLY A 366 -5.32 10.21 -3.47
CA GLY A 366 -6.02 9.86 -2.24
C GLY A 366 -5.28 10.33 -1.00
N ILE A 367 -4.52 9.42 -0.38
CA ILE A 367 -3.77 9.71 0.84
C ILE A 367 -2.50 10.49 0.51
N LYS A 368 -2.22 11.54 1.30
CA LYS A 368 -1.01 12.36 1.15
C LYS A 368 -0.10 12.28 2.37
N ASN A 369 -0.64 11.86 3.51
CA ASN A 369 0.07 11.87 4.78
C ASN A 369 0.44 10.46 5.25
N GLN A 370 1.52 10.40 6.02
CA GLN A 370 1.94 9.21 6.73
C GLN A 370 2.05 9.49 8.23
N LYS A 371 2.16 8.43 9.00
CA LYS A 371 2.34 8.47 10.45
C LYS A 371 3.77 8.06 10.78
N ILE A 372 4.29 8.54 11.90
CA ILE A 372 5.52 8.04 12.51
C ILE A 372 5.12 7.04 13.58
N LEU A 373 5.60 5.83 13.44
CA LEU A 373 5.33 4.70 14.32
C LEU A 373 6.63 4.25 14.99
N GLN A 374 6.52 3.53 16.12
CA GLN A 374 7.65 2.92 16.82
C GLN A 374 7.22 1.56 17.37
N TRP A 375 8.05 0.54 17.26
CA TRP A 375 7.83 -0.69 17.99
C TRP A 375 8.12 -0.49 19.48
N GLN A 376 7.12 -0.75 20.30
CA GLN A 376 7.25 -0.75 21.76
C GLN A 376 6.55 -1.98 22.32
N ASN A 377 7.29 -2.82 23.04
CA ASN A 377 6.81 -4.10 23.59
C ASN A 377 6.22 -5.00 22.48
N GLY A 378 6.89 -5.04 21.32
CA GLY A 378 6.51 -5.87 20.17
C GLY A 378 5.32 -5.36 19.35
N THR A 379 4.76 -4.19 19.67
CA THR A 379 3.61 -3.59 18.98
C THR A 379 4.00 -2.30 18.28
N GLN A 380 3.48 -2.07 17.08
CA GLN A 380 3.62 -0.78 16.40
C GLN A 380 2.69 0.24 17.05
N GLU A 381 3.28 1.25 17.66
CA GLU A 381 2.59 2.35 18.33
C GLU A 381 2.68 3.62 17.50
N VAL A 382 1.61 4.42 17.48
CA VAL A 382 1.61 5.72 16.80
C VAL A 382 2.30 6.75 17.70
N ILE A 383 3.37 7.36 17.18
CA ILE A 383 4.11 8.43 17.84
C ILE A 383 3.63 9.80 17.34
N TRP A 384 3.33 9.90 16.05
CA TRP A 384 2.80 11.09 15.40
C TRP A 384 1.88 10.67 14.24
N PRO A 385 0.77 11.39 13.96
CA PRO A 385 0.32 12.66 14.58
C PRO A 385 -0.20 12.49 16.01
N PHE A 386 -0.08 13.56 16.82
CA PHE A 386 -0.36 13.50 18.27
C PHE A 386 -1.83 13.31 18.61
N GLU A 387 -2.75 13.65 17.69
CA GLU A 387 -4.20 13.45 17.86
C GLU A 387 -4.59 11.97 17.93
N VAL A 388 -3.75 11.11 17.35
CA VAL A 388 -3.93 9.65 17.32
C VAL A 388 -2.76 8.91 17.97
N GLN A 389 -1.92 9.64 18.71
CA GLN A 389 -0.76 9.07 19.42
C GLN A 389 -1.22 8.00 20.41
N SER A 390 -0.64 6.80 20.33
CA SER A 390 -0.94 5.68 21.24
C SER A 390 0.09 5.53 22.36
N LYS A 391 1.35 5.95 22.13
CA LYS A 391 2.44 5.92 23.11
C LYS A 391 3.37 7.13 22.95
N PRO A 392 4.06 7.57 24.02
CA PRO A 392 5.13 8.55 23.89
C PRO A 392 6.33 7.98 23.13
N LEU A 393 7.13 8.87 22.51
CA LEU A 393 8.38 8.51 21.85
C LEU A 393 9.38 7.97 22.88
N VAL A 394 10.04 6.87 22.54
CA VAL A 394 11.27 6.40 23.19
C VAL A 394 12.47 6.92 22.41
N TYR A 395 13.33 7.70 23.06
CA TYR A 395 14.49 8.36 22.45
C TYR A 395 15.59 8.60 23.50
N PRO A 396 16.89 8.49 23.15
CA PRO A 396 17.39 7.93 21.90
C PRO A 396 17.24 6.42 21.83
N LEU A 397 17.39 5.83 20.62
CA LEU A 397 17.48 4.38 20.46
C LEU A 397 18.59 3.82 21.36
N PRO A 398 18.31 2.85 22.24
CA PRO A 398 19.34 2.20 23.02
C PRO A 398 20.40 1.56 22.13
N ALA A 399 21.66 1.67 22.51
CA ALA A 399 22.73 0.98 21.78
C ALA A 399 22.48 -0.55 21.78
N TRP A 400 22.81 -1.20 20.69
CA TRP A 400 22.72 -2.65 20.58
C TRP A 400 23.57 -3.33 21.68
N LYS A 401 22.92 -4.17 22.48
CA LYS A 401 23.57 -4.98 23.52
C LYS A 401 24.19 -6.25 22.93
#